data_1e37992f90a979fa3d35551caf98b8b5
#
_entry.id   1e37992f90a979fa3d35551caf98b8b5
#
_cell.length_a   1.000
_cell.length_b   1.000
_cell.length_c   1.000
_cell.angle_alpha   90.00
_cell.angle_beta   90.00
_cell.angle_gamma   90.00
#
_symmetry.space_group_name_H-M   'P 1'
#
loop_
_entity.id
_entity.type
_entity.pdbx_description
1 polymer ?
#
loop_
_entity_poly.entity_id
_entity_poly.type
_entity_poly.pdbx_seq_one_letter_code
_entity_poly.pdbx_strand_id
1 'polypeptide(L)'
;MKRTLIQNAVIVNEGRKVLGSVVIEGEKIAEILTGEEKTTTPCDEIIDATGCYLLPGAIDEHVHFRDPGLTHKADITTESRAAAAGGVTSIMDMPNTNPQTTTLEALDEKLTLLAGKSAVNYSCYFGATNNNYPQFAQLDKHRVCGIKLFMGSSTGNMLVDRMASLRNIFGGTDLLIAAHCEDQGIIKENTDKYKKAYGDDVPLTLHPVIRSEEACYRSSELAVQLAREANARLHIMHISTARELDLFSDAPLITKRITAEACVCLLYTSPSPRD
;
A
#
# COMPACT_ATOMS: atom_id res chain seq x y z
N MET A 1 -21.78 -7.42 -24.53
CA MET A 1 -20.85 -7.78 -23.42
C MET A 1 -21.49 -8.90 -22.63
N LYS A 2 -20.71 -9.80 -22.03
CA LYS A 2 -21.25 -10.88 -21.17
C LYS A 2 -21.93 -10.24 -19.96
N ARG A 3 -23.12 -10.72 -19.62
CA ARG A 3 -23.86 -10.32 -18.42
C ARG A 3 -23.93 -11.49 -17.44
N THR A 4 -23.50 -11.27 -16.21
CA THR A 4 -23.56 -12.27 -15.12
C THR A 4 -24.42 -11.75 -14.00
N LEU A 5 -25.42 -12.52 -13.59
CA LEU A 5 -26.25 -12.25 -12.42
C LEU A 5 -25.72 -13.05 -11.23
N ILE A 6 -25.32 -12.38 -10.16
CA ILE A 6 -25.05 -12.97 -8.86
C ILE A 6 -26.32 -12.73 -8.03
N GLN A 7 -27.08 -13.79 -7.76
CA GLN A 7 -28.37 -13.67 -7.10
C GLN A 7 -28.38 -14.23 -5.68
N ASN A 8 -29.33 -13.77 -4.87
CA ASN A 8 -29.61 -14.27 -3.51
C ASN A 8 -28.46 -14.09 -2.51
N ALA A 9 -27.58 -13.13 -2.74
CA ALA A 9 -26.49 -12.81 -1.84
C ALA A 9 -26.89 -11.87 -0.71
N VAL A 10 -26.21 -11.91 0.42
CA VAL A 10 -26.20 -10.83 1.40
C VAL A 10 -25.15 -9.81 0.96
N ILE A 11 -25.57 -8.74 0.30
CA ILE A 11 -24.66 -7.67 -0.13
C ILE A 11 -24.22 -6.87 1.10
N VAL A 12 -22.91 -6.75 1.30
CA VAL A 12 -22.29 -6.01 2.41
C VAL A 12 -21.45 -4.87 1.82
N ASN A 13 -21.93 -3.64 1.99
CA ASN A 13 -21.23 -2.45 1.51
C ASN A 13 -21.61 -1.24 2.36
N GLU A 14 -20.67 -0.31 2.58
CA GLU A 14 -20.88 0.97 3.29
C GLU A 14 -21.62 0.81 4.63
N GLY A 15 -21.25 -0.19 5.43
CA GLY A 15 -21.85 -0.46 6.74
C GLY A 15 -23.27 -1.07 6.70
N ARG A 16 -23.76 -1.44 5.52
CA ARG A 16 -25.10 -2.05 5.33
C ARG A 16 -25.00 -3.50 4.95
N LYS A 17 -26.01 -4.29 5.34
CA LYS A 17 -26.23 -5.67 4.92
C LYS A 17 -27.62 -5.75 4.32
N VAL A 18 -27.73 -6.12 3.06
CA VAL A 18 -29.02 -6.20 2.33
C VAL A 18 -29.06 -7.49 1.53
N LEU A 19 -30.15 -8.26 1.64
CA LEU A 19 -30.39 -9.37 0.72
C LEU A 19 -30.66 -8.79 -0.67
N GLY A 20 -29.97 -9.31 -1.68
CA GLY A 20 -30.10 -8.77 -3.03
C GLY A 20 -29.29 -9.53 -4.07
N SER A 21 -29.19 -8.91 -5.23
CA SER A 21 -28.48 -9.46 -6.38
C SER A 21 -27.68 -8.36 -7.08
N VAL A 22 -26.62 -8.75 -7.78
CA VAL A 22 -25.79 -7.83 -8.56
C VAL A 22 -25.68 -8.34 -9.97
N VAL A 23 -25.88 -7.45 -10.95
CA VAL A 23 -25.64 -7.74 -12.36
C VAL A 23 -24.31 -7.11 -12.76
N ILE A 24 -23.44 -7.93 -13.30
CA ILE A 24 -22.15 -7.52 -13.89
C ILE A 24 -22.28 -7.55 -15.40
N GLU A 25 -21.91 -6.46 -16.08
CA GLU A 25 -21.84 -6.40 -17.54
C GLU A 25 -20.42 -6.06 -17.97
N GLY A 26 -19.74 -7.05 -18.56
CA GLY A 26 -18.31 -6.95 -18.83
C GLY A 26 -17.51 -6.78 -17.55
N GLU A 27 -16.91 -5.60 -17.36
CA GLU A 27 -16.05 -5.27 -16.20
C GLU A 27 -16.73 -4.35 -15.17
N LYS A 28 -18.02 -4.09 -15.35
CA LYS A 28 -18.74 -3.10 -14.52
C LYS A 28 -19.95 -3.70 -13.81
N ILE A 29 -20.25 -3.20 -12.63
CA ILE A 29 -21.51 -3.42 -11.95
C ILE A 29 -22.56 -2.60 -12.71
N ALA A 30 -23.52 -3.30 -13.35
CA ALA A 30 -24.60 -2.67 -14.12
C ALA A 30 -25.82 -2.37 -13.25
N GLU A 31 -26.18 -3.31 -12.38
CA GLU A 31 -27.38 -3.19 -11.51
C GLU A 31 -27.05 -3.73 -10.11
N ILE A 32 -27.62 -3.10 -9.09
CA ILE A 32 -27.70 -3.61 -7.71
C ILE A 32 -29.18 -3.70 -7.38
N LEU A 33 -29.69 -4.91 -7.18
CA LEU A 33 -31.08 -5.23 -6.96
C LEU A 33 -31.27 -5.61 -5.50
N THR A 34 -32.23 -5.00 -4.82
CA THR A 34 -32.49 -5.22 -3.39
C THR A 34 -33.90 -5.78 -3.16
N GLY A 35 -34.06 -6.61 -2.16
CA GLY A 35 -35.34 -7.23 -1.85
C GLY A 35 -35.83 -8.15 -2.98
N GLU A 36 -37.04 -7.90 -3.47
CA GLU A 36 -37.70 -8.67 -4.55
C GLU A 36 -37.44 -8.12 -5.97
N GLU A 37 -36.61 -7.10 -6.11
CA GLU A 37 -36.26 -6.52 -7.42
C GLU A 37 -35.60 -7.57 -8.31
N LYS A 38 -35.98 -7.55 -9.60
CA LYS A 38 -35.43 -8.46 -10.61
C LYS A 38 -34.89 -7.68 -11.80
N THR A 39 -33.79 -8.16 -12.37
CA THR A 39 -33.35 -7.61 -13.65
C THR A 39 -34.35 -7.92 -14.75
N THR A 40 -34.59 -6.95 -15.60
CA THR A 40 -35.45 -7.09 -16.78
C THR A 40 -34.67 -7.56 -18.02
N THR A 41 -33.34 -7.50 -17.95
CA THR A 41 -32.48 -7.84 -19.06
C THR A 41 -31.94 -9.27 -18.88
N PRO A 42 -31.98 -10.15 -19.91
CA PRO A 42 -31.41 -11.48 -19.83
C PRO A 42 -29.93 -11.47 -19.45
N CYS A 43 -29.52 -12.46 -18.66
CA CYS A 43 -28.12 -12.67 -18.31
C CYS A 43 -27.61 -13.97 -18.92
N ASP A 44 -26.34 -13.94 -19.37
CA ASP A 44 -25.67 -15.09 -20.01
C ASP A 44 -25.29 -16.16 -18.97
N GLU A 45 -25.08 -15.73 -17.72
CA GLU A 45 -24.68 -16.59 -16.60
C GLU A 45 -25.42 -16.18 -15.34
N ILE A 46 -25.79 -17.16 -14.54
CA ILE A 46 -26.42 -16.96 -13.23
C ILE A 46 -25.61 -17.71 -12.18
N ILE A 47 -25.18 -17.00 -11.14
CA ILE A 47 -24.49 -17.53 -9.98
C ILE A 47 -25.45 -17.42 -8.78
N ASP A 48 -25.85 -18.56 -8.22
CA ASP A 48 -26.65 -18.57 -6.99
C ASP A 48 -25.69 -18.44 -5.79
N ALA A 49 -25.80 -17.32 -5.09
CA ALA A 49 -25.03 -16.97 -3.92
C ALA A 49 -25.84 -17.09 -2.62
N THR A 50 -26.88 -17.95 -2.62
CA THR A 50 -27.70 -18.21 -1.42
C THR A 50 -26.81 -18.61 -0.23
N GLY A 51 -26.94 -17.90 0.89
CA GLY A 51 -26.14 -18.11 2.09
C GLY A 51 -24.73 -17.49 2.06
N CYS A 52 -24.37 -16.83 0.97
CA CYS A 52 -23.08 -16.15 0.83
C CYS A 52 -23.20 -14.64 1.11
N TYR A 53 -22.08 -14.05 1.54
CA TYR A 53 -21.90 -12.62 1.55
C TYR A 53 -21.24 -12.17 0.23
N LEU A 54 -21.74 -11.09 -0.35
CA LEU A 54 -21.16 -10.43 -1.51
C LEU A 54 -20.58 -9.09 -1.07
N LEU A 55 -19.26 -8.95 -1.19
CA LEU A 55 -18.51 -7.75 -0.83
C LEU A 55 -17.83 -7.17 -2.07
N PRO A 56 -17.59 -5.83 -2.12
CA PRO A 56 -16.60 -5.27 -3.03
C PRO A 56 -15.25 -5.96 -2.84
N GLY A 57 -14.51 -6.17 -3.92
CA GLY A 57 -13.15 -6.70 -3.83
C GLY A 57 -12.26 -5.74 -3.04
N ALA A 58 -11.40 -6.29 -2.18
CA ALA A 58 -10.46 -5.48 -1.41
C ALA A 58 -9.39 -4.86 -2.31
N ILE A 59 -8.92 -3.67 -1.93
CA ILE A 59 -7.76 -3.00 -2.54
C ILE A 59 -6.64 -3.07 -1.52
N ASP A 60 -5.50 -3.69 -1.91
CA ASP A 60 -4.29 -3.71 -1.09
C ASP A 60 -3.31 -2.67 -1.63
N GLU A 61 -3.17 -1.58 -0.90
CA GLU A 61 -2.33 -0.45 -1.27
C GLU A 61 -0.85 -0.65 -0.94
N HIS A 62 -0.47 -1.79 -0.34
CA HIS A 62 0.89 -2.02 0.11
C HIS A 62 1.37 -3.45 -0.10
N VAL A 63 1.77 -3.78 -1.32
CA VAL A 63 2.32 -5.11 -1.62
C VAL A 63 3.77 -5.03 -2.12
N HIS A 64 4.50 -6.12 -1.91
CA HIS A 64 5.86 -6.31 -2.39
C HIS A 64 5.94 -7.59 -3.22
N PHE A 65 5.55 -7.55 -4.48
CA PHE A 65 5.57 -8.72 -5.37
C PHE A 65 6.96 -9.09 -5.87
N ARG A 66 7.98 -8.28 -5.58
CA ARG A 66 9.41 -8.57 -5.79
C ARG A 66 9.85 -8.76 -7.24
N ASP A 67 8.98 -8.63 -8.20
CA ASP A 67 9.25 -8.69 -9.63
C ASP A 67 9.31 -7.24 -10.20
N PRO A 68 10.35 -6.85 -10.90
CA PRO A 68 11.48 -7.66 -11.41
C PRO A 68 12.62 -7.91 -10.40
N GLY A 69 13.43 -8.91 -10.71
CA GLY A 69 14.79 -9.11 -10.19
C GLY A 69 14.92 -9.73 -8.81
N LEU A 70 13.84 -9.91 -8.06
CA LEU A 70 13.83 -10.55 -6.74
C LEU A 70 12.87 -11.75 -6.69
N THR A 71 12.64 -12.39 -7.82
CA THR A 71 11.65 -13.46 -8.01
C THR A 71 11.93 -14.73 -7.21
N HIS A 72 13.13 -14.87 -6.65
CA HIS A 72 13.44 -15.92 -5.68
C HIS A 72 12.69 -15.76 -4.34
N LYS A 73 12.11 -14.58 -4.09
CA LYS A 73 11.29 -14.29 -2.89
C LYS A 73 9.80 -14.39 -3.18
N ALA A 74 9.37 -13.82 -4.31
CA ALA A 74 7.99 -13.75 -4.75
C ALA A 74 7.95 -13.24 -6.20
N ASP A 75 6.87 -13.49 -6.95
CA ASP A 75 6.66 -12.97 -8.29
C ASP A 75 5.22 -12.48 -8.51
N ILE A 76 5.02 -11.65 -9.55
CA ILE A 76 3.70 -11.06 -9.85
C ILE A 76 2.63 -12.12 -10.08
N THR A 77 2.97 -13.23 -10.75
CA THR A 77 1.98 -14.25 -11.13
C THR A 77 1.45 -15.00 -9.91
N THR A 78 2.34 -15.44 -9.03
CA THR A 78 1.98 -16.21 -7.84
C THR A 78 1.27 -15.33 -6.82
N GLU A 79 1.81 -14.15 -6.55
CA GLU A 79 1.29 -13.25 -5.53
C GLU A 79 -0.05 -12.61 -5.94
N SER A 80 -0.23 -12.26 -7.23
CA SER A 80 -1.52 -11.74 -7.68
C SER A 80 -2.63 -12.79 -7.66
N ARG A 81 -2.30 -14.06 -7.90
CA ARG A 81 -3.25 -15.17 -7.73
C ARG A 81 -3.59 -15.41 -6.25
N ALA A 82 -2.60 -15.31 -5.36
CA ALA A 82 -2.84 -15.39 -3.92
C ALA A 82 -3.73 -14.22 -3.45
N ALA A 83 -3.49 -13.01 -3.95
CA ALA A 83 -4.34 -11.84 -3.70
C ALA A 83 -5.79 -12.10 -4.14
N ALA A 84 -6.00 -12.57 -5.38
CA ALA A 84 -7.32 -12.92 -5.90
C ALA A 84 -8.01 -14.00 -5.05
N ALA A 85 -7.29 -15.04 -4.64
CA ALA A 85 -7.82 -16.10 -3.79
C ALA A 85 -8.23 -15.60 -2.39
N GLY A 86 -7.58 -14.53 -1.90
CA GLY A 86 -7.93 -13.84 -0.65
C GLY A 86 -9.02 -12.77 -0.80
N GLY A 87 -9.55 -12.55 -2.01
CA GLY A 87 -10.58 -11.53 -2.26
C GLY A 87 -10.01 -10.13 -2.52
N VAL A 88 -8.69 -9.99 -2.67
CA VAL A 88 -8.05 -8.74 -3.11
C VAL A 88 -8.14 -8.66 -4.64
N THR A 89 -8.79 -7.65 -5.14
CA THR A 89 -9.03 -7.47 -6.59
C THR A 89 -8.20 -6.36 -7.22
N SER A 90 -7.51 -5.57 -6.40
CA SER A 90 -6.62 -4.49 -6.85
C SER A 90 -5.42 -4.38 -5.93
N ILE A 91 -4.23 -4.14 -6.49
CA ILE A 91 -3.00 -4.01 -5.73
C ILE A 91 -2.18 -2.78 -6.15
N MET A 92 -1.38 -2.27 -5.22
CA MET A 92 -0.41 -1.21 -5.46
C MET A 92 0.99 -1.69 -5.06
N ASP A 93 1.83 -2.03 -6.06
CA ASP A 93 3.12 -2.66 -5.81
C ASP A 93 4.23 -1.66 -5.54
N MET A 94 5.12 -2.01 -4.62
CA MET A 94 6.21 -1.18 -4.14
C MET A 94 7.39 -1.13 -5.13
N PRO A 95 8.16 -0.02 -5.15
CA PRO A 95 9.21 0.22 -6.14
C PRO A 95 10.56 -0.44 -5.81
N ASN A 96 10.72 -1.07 -4.64
CA ASN A 96 12.00 -1.63 -4.17
C ASN A 96 12.30 -3.02 -4.78
N THR A 97 12.35 -3.07 -6.08
CA THR A 97 12.68 -4.21 -6.94
C THR A 97 14.12 -4.09 -7.50
N ASN A 98 14.52 -4.93 -8.44
CA ASN A 98 15.81 -4.85 -9.11
C ASN A 98 15.63 -5.02 -10.64
N PRO A 99 15.72 -3.93 -11.45
CA PRO A 99 16.00 -2.56 -11.00
C PRO A 99 14.89 -1.96 -10.13
N GLN A 100 15.26 -0.93 -9.35
CA GLN A 100 14.30 -0.16 -8.57
C GLN A 100 13.45 0.73 -9.50
N THR A 101 12.17 0.90 -9.20
CA THR A 101 11.25 1.74 -10.00
C THR A 101 11.44 3.22 -9.65
N THR A 102 12.60 3.78 -9.99
CA THR A 102 13.02 5.15 -9.66
C THR A 102 13.33 6.01 -10.89
N THR A 103 13.09 5.47 -12.08
CA THR A 103 13.15 6.17 -13.37
C THR A 103 11.90 5.89 -14.18
N LEU A 104 11.61 6.73 -15.18
CA LEU A 104 10.43 6.56 -16.03
C LEU A 104 10.51 5.25 -16.84
N GLU A 105 11.69 4.87 -17.30
CA GLU A 105 11.94 3.63 -18.03
C GLU A 105 11.63 2.41 -17.15
N ALA A 106 12.16 2.36 -15.92
CA ALA A 106 11.90 1.28 -14.98
C ALA A 106 10.42 1.20 -14.57
N LEU A 107 9.73 2.35 -14.54
CA LEU A 107 8.28 2.41 -14.32
C LEU A 107 7.52 1.75 -15.46
N ASP A 108 7.83 2.10 -16.70
CA ASP A 108 7.17 1.55 -17.91
C ASP A 108 7.44 0.04 -18.04
N GLU A 109 8.64 -0.41 -17.77
CA GLU A 109 8.99 -1.84 -17.72
C GLU A 109 8.17 -2.58 -16.67
N LYS A 110 8.09 -2.05 -15.45
CA LYS A 110 7.31 -2.65 -14.36
C LYS A 110 5.81 -2.72 -14.68
N LEU A 111 5.23 -1.64 -15.21
CA LEU A 111 3.82 -1.64 -15.63
C LEU A 111 3.55 -2.64 -16.75
N THR A 112 4.51 -2.83 -17.67
CA THR A 112 4.43 -3.86 -18.72
C THR A 112 4.46 -5.28 -18.15
N LEU A 113 5.30 -5.53 -17.14
CA LEU A 113 5.34 -6.82 -16.45
C LEU A 113 4.02 -7.09 -15.71
N LEU A 114 3.48 -6.09 -15.00
CA LEU A 114 2.21 -6.19 -14.30
C LEU A 114 1.06 -6.47 -15.28
N ALA A 115 1.03 -5.81 -16.43
CA ALA A 115 0.03 -6.02 -17.48
C ALA A 115 0.03 -7.47 -18.02
N GLY A 116 1.22 -8.08 -18.14
CA GLY A 116 1.37 -9.43 -18.67
C GLY A 116 1.19 -10.55 -17.65
N LYS A 117 1.30 -10.27 -16.35
CA LYS A 117 1.40 -11.31 -15.31
C LYS A 117 0.33 -11.23 -14.23
N SER A 118 -0.23 -10.04 -13.94
CA SER A 118 -1.14 -9.87 -12.82
C SER A 118 -2.52 -10.47 -13.10
N ALA A 119 -3.03 -11.23 -12.14
CA ALA A 119 -4.40 -11.78 -12.14
C ALA A 119 -5.44 -10.80 -11.57
N VAL A 120 -5.00 -9.66 -11.02
CA VAL A 120 -5.85 -8.63 -10.41
C VAL A 120 -5.52 -7.25 -11.00
N ASN A 121 -6.37 -6.26 -10.77
CA ASN A 121 -6.05 -4.88 -11.14
C ASN A 121 -4.78 -4.41 -10.42
N TYR A 122 -4.01 -3.55 -11.06
CA TYR A 122 -2.71 -3.15 -10.53
C TYR A 122 -2.41 -1.68 -10.77
N SER A 123 -1.60 -1.16 -9.89
CA SER A 123 -0.77 0.03 -10.09
C SER A 123 0.57 -0.20 -9.38
N CYS A 124 1.50 0.73 -9.51
CA CYS A 124 2.73 0.72 -8.73
C CYS A 124 3.13 2.12 -8.29
N TYR A 125 3.93 2.17 -7.24
CA TYR A 125 4.53 3.41 -6.78
C TYR A 125 5.79 3.73 -7.57
N PHE A 126 6.01 5.02 -7.80
CA PHE A 126 7.30 5.54 -8.23
C PHE A 126 8.17 5.83 -7.00
N GLY A 127 9.37 5.27 -6.97
CA GLY A 127 10.28 5.41 -5.83
C GLY A 127 11.01 6.75 -5.84
N ALA A 128 10.93 7.49 -4.74
CA ALA A 128 11.72 8.69 -4.53
C ALA A 128 13.18 8.35 -4.21
N THR A 129 14.08 9.22 -4.63
CA THR A 129 15.50 9.23 -4.26
C THR A 129 15.91 10.66 -3.89
N ASN A 130 17.13 10.86 -3.39
CA ASN A 130 17.62 12.20 -3.10
C ASN A 130 17.70 13.14 -4.33
N ASN A 131 17.57 12.61 -5.56
CA ASN A 131 17.89 13.37 -6.77
C ASN A 131 16.83 13.30 -7.87
N ASN A 132 15.80 12.42 -7.79
CA ASN A 132 14.90 12.18 -8.92
C ASN A 132 13.56 12.95 -8.88
N TYR A 133 13.35 13.81 -7.89
CA TYR A 133 12.12 14.62 -7.81
C TYR A 133 11.78 15.43 -9.09
N PRO A 134 12.74 15.86 -9.95
CA PRO A 134 12.37 16.55 -11.19
C PRO A 134 11.57 15.69 -12.17
N GLN A 135 11.62 14.36 -12.04
CA GLN A 135 10.84 13.44 -12.89
C GLN A 135 9.37 13.35 -12.49
N PHE A 136 8.99 13.80 -11.27
CA PHE A 136 7.62 13.68 -10.78
C PHE A 136 6.59 14.42 -11.65
N ALA A 137 6.99 15.53 -12.27
CA ALA A 137 6.13 16.29 -13.19
C ALA A 137 5.77 15.51 -14.47
N GLN A 138 6.50 14.45 -14.79
CA GLN A 138 6.28 13.60 -15.96
C GLN A 138 5.45 12.35 -15.66
N LEU A 139 5.13 12.10 -14.38
CA LEU A 139 4.35 10.94 -13.97
C LEU A 139 2.87 11.12 -14.31
N ASP A 140 2.31 10.14 -15.00
CA ASP A 140 0.87 10.10 -15.25
C ASP A 140 0.12 9.58 -14.00
N LYS A 141 -0.62 10.46 -13.35
CA LYS A 141 -1.43 10.17 -12.16
C LYS A 141 -2.52 9.10 -12.38
N HIS A 142 -2.83 8.76 -13.63
CA HIS A 142 -3.77 7.68 -13.95
C HIS A 142 -3.09 6.30 -14.06
N ARG A 143 -1.76 6.27 -14.07
CA ARG A 143 -0.96 5.04 -14.15
C ARG A 143 -0.22 4.72 -12.85
N VAL A 144 0.11 5.75 -12.06
CA VAL A 144 0.91 5.65 -10.83
C VAL A 144 0.05 5.98 -9.62
N CYS A 145 0.03 5.09 -8.63
CA CYS A 145 -0.77 5.30 -7.41
C CYS A 145 -0.18 6.36 -6.47
N GLY A 146 1.12 6.64 -6.55
CA GLY A 146 1.79 7.64 -5.74
C GLY A 146 3.32 7.55 -5.79
N ILE A 147 3.94 8.37 -4.97
CA ILE A 147 5.39 8.40 -4.74
C ILE A 147 5.69 7.60 -3.48
N LYS A 148 6.52 6.56 -3.57
CA LYS A 148 7.03 5.87 -2.39
C LYS A 148 8.29 6.55 -1.88
N LEU A 149 8.25 6.98 -0.63
CA LEU A 149 9.34 7.63 0.08
C LEU A 149 9.86 6.72 1.20
N PHE A 150 11.15 6.46 1.24
CA PHE A 150 11.82 5.80 2.35
C PHE A 150 12.61 6.83 3.15
N MET A 151 12.10 7.21 4.31
CA MET A 151 12.78 8.07 5.29
C MET A 151 13.60 7.25 6.29
N GLY A 152 13.67 5.95 6.09
CA GLY A 152 14.41 4.97 6.87
C GLY A 152 14.61 3.68 6.09
N SER A 153 15.36 2.74 6.66
CA SER A 153 15.65 1.39 6.15
C SER A 153 15.25 1.09 4.72
N SER A 154 16.14 1.32 3.77
CA SER A 154 15.87 1.05 2.36
C SER A 154 17.03 0.30 1.71
N THR A 155 16.76 -0.34 0.57
CA THR A 155 17.76 -1.00 -0.26
C THR A 155 18.21 -0.06 -1.38
N GLY A 156 19.47 -0.19 -1.78
CA GLY A 156 20.05 0.60 -2.86
C GLY A 156 20.08 2.11 -2.55
N ASN A 157 19.64 2.94 -3.51
CA ASN A 157 19.69 4.41 -3.42
C ASN A 157 18.35 5.06 -3.03
N MET A 158 17.39 4.30 -2.54
CA MET A 158 16.04 4.81 -2.24
C MET A 158 15.90 5.46 -0.86
N LEU A 159 16.93 5.41 -0.01
CA LEU A 159 16.92 6.18 1.23
C LEU A 159 16.99 7.67 0.92
N VAL A 160 16.02 8.44 1.40
CA VAL A 160 16.01 9.90 1.32
C VAL A 160 16.26 10.47 2.72
N ASP A 161 17.48 10.92 2.93
CA ASP A 161 18.00 11.39 4.21
C ASP A 161 18.41 12.88 4.21
N ARG A 162 18.37 13.52 3.03
CA ARG A 162 18.73 14.94 2.89
C ARG A 162 17.49 15.81 3.06
N MET A 163 17.51 16.72 4.03
CA MET A 163 16.39 17.64 4.29
C MET A 163 15.98 18.46 3.05
N ALA A 164 16.95 18.90 2.23
CA ALA A 164 16.65 19.62 0.99
C ALA A 164 15.88 18.74 0.00
N SER A 165 16.26 17.45 -0.12
CA SER A 165 15.55 16.49 -0.99
C SER A 165 14.14 16.20 -0.47
N LEU A 166 13.97 16.04 0.84
CA LEU A 166 12.65 15.87 1.47
C LEU A 166 11.76 17.07 1.16
N ARG A 167 12.23 18.31 1.38
CA ARG A 167 11.46 19.52 1.05
C ARG A 167 11.08 19.60 -0.43
N ASN A 168 11.98 19.25 -1.33
CA ASN A 168 11.70 19.20 -2.77
C ASN A 168 10.67 18.14 -3.13
N ILE A 169 10.71 16.96 -2.50
CA ILE A 169 9.75 15.88 -2.72
C ILE A 169 8.36 16.31 -2.23
N PHE A 170 8.24 16.78 -1.00
CA PHE A 170 6.96 17.20 -0.44
C PHE A 170 6.35 18.42 -1.16
N GLY A 171 7.17 19.36 -1.62
CA GLY A 171 6.71 20.54 -2.36
C GLY A 171 6.58 20.33 -3.88
N GLY A 172 7.08 19.23 -4.41
CA GLY A 172 7.24 19.02 -5.86
C GLY A 172 6.17 18.16 -6.53
N THR A 173 5.12 17.75 -5.83
CA THR A 173 4.09 16.88 -6.42
C THR A 173 2.74 17.01 -5.73
N ASP A 174 1.66 16.85 -6.53
CA ASP A 174 0.28 16.67 -6.03
C ASP A 174 -0.09 15.20 -5.85
N LEU A 175 0.80 14.26 -6.23
CA LEU A 175 0.60 12.83 -6.01
C LEU A 175 0.65 12.50 -4.52
N LEU A 176 0.03 11.40 -4.14
CA LEU A 176 0.15 10.87 -2.79
C LEU A 176 1.59 10.45 -2.51
N ILE A 177 2.16 10.90 -1.40
CA ILE A 177 3.46 10.45 -0.91
C ILE A 177 3.20 9.37 0.15
N ALA A 178 3.58 8.14 -0.15
CA ALA A 178 3.48 7.00 0.77
C ALA A 178 4.85 6.79 1.44
N ALA A 179 4.94 7.08 2.74
CA ALA A 179 6.21 7.16 3.45
C ALA A 179 6.41 5.97 4.42
N HIS A 180 7.58 5.33 4.32
CA HIS A 180 8.14 4.47 5.36
C HIS A 180 8.98 5.33 6.29
N CYS A 181 8.66 5.33 7.58
CA CYS A 181 9.20 6.28 8.55
C CYS A 181 9.94 5.55 9.67
N GLU A 182 11.28 5.68 9.66
CA GLU A 182 12.17 5.28 10.76
C GLU A 182 13.40 6.19 10.79
N ASP A 183 13.74 6.73 11.93
CA ASP A 183 14.91 7.59 12.08
C ASP A 183 16.21 6.78 12.07
N GLN A 184 17.02 6.97 11.01
CA GLN A 184 18.27 6.24 10.82
C GLN A 184 19.34 6.63 11.84
N GLY A 185 19.31 7.84 12.36
CA GLY A 185 20.24 8.30 13.40
C GLY A 185 20.03 7.51 14.69
N ILE A 186 18.79 7.40 15.13
CA ILE A 186 18.40 6.65 16.34
C ILE A 186 18.70 5.16 16.14
N ILE A 187 18.33 4.59 15.00
CA ILE A 187 18.60 3.17 14.71
C ILE A 187 20.12 2.89 14.72
N LYS A 188 20.90 3.77 14.10
CA LYS A 188 22.35 3.63 14.08
C LYS A 188 22.95 3.70 15.48
N GLU A 189 22.55 4.69 16.28
CA GLU A 189 23.02 4.84 17.65
C GLU A 189 22.71 3.59 18.50
N ASN A 190 21.46 3.12 18.42
CA ASN A 190 21.05 1.89 19.10
C ASN A 190 21.83 0.67 18.59
N THR A 191 22.01 0.52 17.28
CA THR A 191 22.79 -0.57 16.70
C THR A 191 24.24 -0.56 17.20
N ASP A 192 24.89 0.60 17.19
CA ASP A 192 26.28 0.76 17.64
C ASP A 192 26.41 0.42 19.13
N LYS A 193 25.43 0.83 19.94
CA LYS A 193 25.36 0.50 21.38
C LYS A 193 25.33 -1.01 21.61
N TYR A 194 24.43 -1.72 20.93
CA TYR A 194 24.26 -3.15 21.15
C TYR A 194 25.36 -3.99 20.49
N LYS A 195 25.90 -3.54 19.37
CA LYS A 195 27.11 -4.17 18.79
C LYS A 195 28.33 -4.04 19.70
N LYS A 196 28.48 -2.96 20.45
CA LYS A 196 29.55 -2.86 21.47
C LYS A 196 29.40 -3.88 22.59
N ALA A 197 28.16 -4.24 22.95
CA ALA A 197 27.88 -5.17 24.04
C ALA A 197 27.93 -6.66 23.61
N TYR A 198 27.52 -6.97 22.38
CA TYR A 198 27.28 -8.34 21.90
C TYR A 198 28.12 -8.72 20.69
N GLY A 199 28.94 -7.82 20.13
CA GLY A 199 29.65 -8.04 18.87
C GLY A 199 28.67 -8.13 17.71
N ASP A 200 28.89 -9.09 16.79
CA ASP A 200 28.01 -9.34 15.65
C ASP A 200 26.79 -10.23 16.01
N ASP A 201 26.82 -10.89 17.17
CA ASP A 201 25.77 -11.79 17.66
C ASP A 201 24.72 -11.04 18.52
N VAL A 202 24.20 -9.93 18.03
CA VAL A 202 23.15 -9.18 18.71
C VAL A 202 21.87 -10.03 18.79
N PRO A 203 21.32 -10.29 20.00
CA PRO A 203 20.11 -11.08 20.16
C PRO A 203 18.91 -10.50 19.37
N LEU A 204 18.16 -11.37 18.68
CA LEU A 204 16.97 -10.96 17.91
C LEU A 204 15.92 -10.22 18.76
N THR A 205 15.84 -10.54 20.04
CA THR A 205 14.95 -9.87 21.02
C THR A 205 15.24 -8.36 21.18
N LEU A 206 16.43 -7.91 20.77
CA LEU A 206 16.80 -6.49 20.77
C LEU A 206 16.38 -5.74 19.49
N HIS A 207 15.87 -6.45 18.49
CA HIS A 207 15.42 -5.82 17.24
C HIS A 207 14.39 -4.71 17.48
N PRO A 208 13.30 -4.89 18.28
CA PRO A 208 12.35 -3.82 18.56
C PRO A 208 12.91 -2.69 19.43
N VAL A 209 14.01 -2.95 20.14
CA VAL A 209 14.71 -1.92 20.94
C VAL A 209 15.63 -1.09 20.05
N ILE A 210 16.25 -1.71 19.06
CA ILE A 210 17.12 -1.04 18.09
C ILE A 210 16.26 -0.18 17.14
N ARG A 211 15.21 -0.76 16.56
CA ARG A 211 14.19 -0.08 15.76
C ARG A 211 13.04 0.37 16.68
N SER A 212 13.36 1.33 17.53
CA SER A 212 12.53 1.71 18.66
C SER A 212 11.30 2.52 18.26
N GLU A 213 10.34 2.59 19.19
CA GLU A 213 9.17 3.49 19.10
C GLU A 213 9.58 4.93 18.82
N GLU A 214 10.65 5.42 19.46
CA GLU A 214 11.17 6.77 19.24
C GLU A 214 11.67 6.95 17.79
N ALA A 215 12.30 5.95 17.19
CA ALA A 215 12.75 6.01 15.81
C ALA A 215 11.56 6.12 14.83
N CYS A 216 10.49 5.36 15.05
CA CYS A 216 9.26 5.46 14.27
C CYS A 216 8.61 6.82 14.44
N TYR A 217 8.38 7.23 15.68
CA TYR A 217 7.69 8.49 15.99
C TYR A 217 8.40 9.71 15.40
N ARG A 218 9.72 9.85 15.60
CA ARG A 218 10.48 11.01 15.11
C ARG A 218 10.43 11.15 13.59
N SER A 219 10.54 10.04 12.89
CA SER A 219 10.46 10.05 11.43
C SER A 219 9.05 10.37 10.94
N SER A 220 8.02 9.77 11.55
CA SER A 220 6.61 10.06 11.23
C SER A 220 6.23 11.51 11.55
N GLU A 221 6.68 12.04 12.69
CA GLU A 221 6.47 13.45 13.07
C GLU A 221 7.08 14.40 12.02
N LEU A 222 8.33 14.15 11.60
CA LEU A 222 8.99 14.93 10.55
C LEU A 222 8.23 14.87 9.22
N ALA A 223 7.79 13.69 8.80
CA ALA A 223 7.02 13.53 7.56
C ALA A 223 5.70 14.31 7.61
N VAL A 224 4.97 14.23 8.73
CA VAL A 224 3.72 14.97 8.97
C VAL A 224 3.97 16.48 8.97
N GLN A 225 5.05 16.94 9.61
CA GLN A 225 5.43 18.35 9.59
C GLN A 225 5.68 18.85 8.17
N LEU A 226 6.52 18.15 7.39
CA LEU A 226 6.84 18.51 6.01
C LEU A 226 5.59 18.49 5.12
N ALA A 227 4.69 17.54 5.31
CA ALA A 227 3.44 17.47 4.57
C ALA A 227 2.53 18.66 4.88
N ARG A 228 2.45 19.09 6.14
CA ARG A 228 1.69 20.29 6.55
C ARG A 228 2.30 21.57 5.99
N GLU A 229 3.62 21.73 6.07
CA GLU A 229 4.35 22.88 5.51
C GLU A 229 4.12 23.04 4.00
N ALA A 230 4.16 21.93 3.25
CA ALA A 230 4.00 21.90 1.80
C ALA A 230 2.53 21.73 1.33
N ASN A 231 1.58 21.55 2.25
CA ASN A 231 0.20 21.14 1.94
C ASN A 231 0.16 19.88 1.06
N ALA A 232 1.09 18.93 1.25
CA ALA A 232 1.20 17.71 0.49
C ALA A 232 0.16 16.65 0.91
N ARG A 233 -0.09 15.67 0.03
CA ARG A 233 -0.86 14.47 0.36
C ARG A 233 0.11 13.41 0.88
N LEU A 234 -0.05 13.01 2.13
CA LEU A 234 0.82 12.05 2.80
C LEU A 234 0.03 10.84 3.30
N HIS A 235 0.61 9.66 3.12
CA HIS A 235 0.18 8.42 3.74
C HIS A 235 1.36 7.79 4.48
N ILE A 236 1.27 7.70 5.81
CA ILE A 236 2.28 6.98 6.61
C ILE A 236 1.93 5.50 6.59
N MET A 237 2.88 4.70 6.14
CA MET A 237 2.70 3.26 5.97
C MET A 237 2.95 2.51 7.29
N HIS A 238 2.22 1.39 7.47
CA HIS A 238 2.41 0.41 8.55
C HIS A 238 2.72 1.02 9.93
N ILE A 239 1.83 1.88 10.44
CA ILE A 239 1.93 2.42 11.80
C ILE A 239 2.15 1.29 12.79
N SER A 240 3.21 1.38 13.58
CA SER A 240 3.67 0.29 14.46
C SER A 240 3.62 0.65 15.94
N THR A 241 3.36 1.91 16.30
CA THR A 241 3.35 2.38 17.69
C THR A 241 2.09 3.18 18.00
N ALA A 242 1.61 3.06 19.26
CA ALA A 242 0.43 3.80 19.72
C ALA A 242 0.67 5.32 19.70
N ARG A 243 1.88 5.76 20.01
CA ARG A 243 2.25 7.18 20.06
C ARG A 243 2.12 7.86 18.70
N GLU A 244 2.36 7.14 17.60
CA GLU A 244 2.21 7.70 16.25
C GLU A 244 0.75 8.09 15.93
N LEU A 245 -0.24 7.47 16.58
CA LEU A 245 -1.66 7.78 16.36
C LEU A 245 -2.01 9.23 16.69
N ASP A 246 -1.30 9.86 17.61
CA ASP A 246 -1.50 11.26 18.01
C ASP A 246 -1.13 12.26 16.87
N LEU A 247 -0.42 11.81 15.84
CA LEU A 247 -0.07 12.62 14.69
C LEU A 247 -1.23 12.81 13.70
N PHE A 248 -2.27 11.97 13.80
CA PHE A 248 -3.38 11.90 12.86
C PHE A 248 -4.67 12.39 13.47
N SER A 249 -5.59 12.90 12.64
CA SER A 249 -6.93 13.29 13.07
C SER A 249 -7.93 12.18 12.81
N ASP A 250 -9.04 12.19 13.55
CA ASP A 250 -10.21 11.33 13.36
C ASP A 250 -11.24 11.88 12.34
N ALA A 251 -10.91 12.99 11.67
CA ALA A 251 -11.77 13.60 10.65
C ALA A 251 -12.13 12.61 9.54
N PRO A 252 -13.24 12.80 8.81
CA PRO A 252 -13.61 11.96 7.67
C PRO A 252 -12.50 11.87 6.63
N LEU A 253 -12.27 10.68 6.08
CA LEU A 253 -11.17 10.38 5.15
C LEU A 253 -11.14 11.35 3.96
N ILE A 254 -12.33 11.69 3.42
CA ILE A 254 -12.47 12.60 2.26
C ILE A 254 -11.89 14.00 2.51
N THR A 255 -11.78 14.42 3.77
CA THR A 255 -11.25 15.74 4.14
C THR A 255 -9.79 15.71 4.53
N LYS A 256 -9.18 14.53 4.65
CA LYS A 256 -7.79 14.38 5.09
C LYS A 256 -6.81 14.51 3.93
N ARG A 257 -5.73 15.23 4.17
CA ARG A 257 -4.53 15.19 3.31
C ARG A 257 -3.45 14.29 3.89
N ILE A 258 -3.52 13.96 5.17
CA ILE A 258 -2.59 13.09 5.89
C ILE A 258 -3.37 11.90 6.43
N THR A 259 -2.97 10.71 6.03
CA THR A 259 -3.56 9.43 6.40
C THR A 259 -2.48 8.45 6.84
N ALA A 260 -2.89 7.33 7.40
CA ALA A 260 -1.99 6.25 7.80
C ALA A 260 -2.68 4.90 7.63
N GLU A 261 -1.89 3.85 7.52
CA GLU A 261 -2.35 2.46 7.50
C GLU A 261 -1.81 1.67 8.69
N ALA A 262 -2.55 0.64 9.11
CA ALA A 262 -2.05 -0.44 9.95
C ALA A 262 -1.86 -1.68 9.08
N CYS A 263 -0.70 -2.32 9.19
CA CYS A 263 -0.45 -3.57 8.50
C CYS A 263 -1.31 -4.70 9.10
N VAL A 264 -1.92 -5.53 8.26
CA VAL A 264 -2.80 -6.63 8.70
C VAL A 264 -2.09 -7.55 9.71
N CYS A 265 -0.81 -7.84 9.52
CA CYS A 265 -0.06 -8.69 10.44
C CYS A 265 0.11 -8.07 11.84
N LEU A 266 0.01 -6.76 12.00
CA LEU A 266 0.05 -6.08 13.30
C LEU A 266 -1.30 -6.14 14.05
N LEU A 267 -2.36 -6.58 13.38
CA LEU A 267 -3.68 -6.76 13.99
C LEU A 267 -3.86 -8.13 14.67
N TYR A 268 -2.93 -9.07 14.46
CA TYR A 268 -2.94 -10.35 15.14
C TYR A 268 -2.41 -10.18 16.57
N THR A 269 -3.14 -10.68 17.54
CA THR A 269 -2.76 -10.63 18.95
C THR A 269 -1.90 -11.80 19.40
N SER A 270 -1.74 -12.82 18.57
CA SER A 270 -0.86 -13.95 18.84
C SER A 270 0.58 -13.60 18.53
N PRO A 271 1.55 -14.12 19.28
CA PRO A 271 2.95 -13.95 18.93
C PRO A 271 3.17 -14.50 17.51
N SER A 272 3.54 -13.62 16.62
CA SER A 272 3.98 -13.95 15.28
C SER A 272 5.47 -14.25 15.31
N PRO A 273 6.00 -15.17 14.48
CA PRO A 273 7.44 -15.33 14.32
C PRO A 273 8.16 -14.07 13.83
N ARG A 274 7.41 -13.01 13.53
CA ARG A 274 7.90 -11.71 13.07
C ARG A 274 7.84 -10.62 14.15
N ASP A 275 7.15 -10.91 15.27
CA ASP A 275 7.00 -9.98 16.39
C ASP A 275 8.13 -10.13 17.40
#